data_4b32ee56869adf9d6d2bb8f7d9265815
#
_entry.id   4b32ee56869adf9d6d2bb8f7d9265815
#
_cell.length_a   1.000
_cell.length_b   1.000
_cell.length_c   1.000
_cell.angle_alpha   90.00
_cell.angle_beta   90.00
_cell.angle_gamma   90.00
#
_symmetry.space_group_name_H-M   'P 1'
#
loop_
_entity.id
_entity.type
_entity.pdbx_description
1 polymer ?
#
loop_
_entity_poly.entity_id
_entity_poly.type
_entity_poly.pdbx_seq_one_letter_code
_entity_poly.pdbx_strand_id
1 'polypeptide(L)'
;MRRARVIAAHRAPDRPSIRVSAGDPVTLGERDSDWPQFVWTTLAQGLGGWIPATLFDREFGEATAQADYDTRELATEIGEVVVLHHEQEGWWWVENAQGESGWIPARALQTIEET
;
A
#
# COMPACT_ATOMS: atom_id res chain seq x y z
N MET A 1 17.83 2.85 -12.26
CA MET A 1 16.92 3.16 -11.13
C MET A 1 15.76 3.99 -11.67
N ARG A 2 14.55 3.56 -11.41
CA ARG A 2 13.38 4.30 -11.86
C ARG A 2 12.96 5.31 -10.80
N ARG A 3 12.65 6.52 -11.23
CA ARG A 3 12.23 7.60 -10.34
C ARG A 3 10.97 8.27 -10.87
N ALA A 4 10.25 8.91 -9.98
CA ALA A 4 9.07 9.68 -10.32
C ALA A 4 9.02 10.97 -9.52
N ARG A 5 8.35 11.97 -10.07
CA ARG A 5 8.07 13.23 -9.38
C ARG A 5 6.64 13.18 -8.84
N VAL A 6 6.47 13.63 -7.62
CA VAL A 6 5.14 13.75 -7.01
C VAL A 6 4.41 14.93 -7.63
N ILE A 7 3.27 14.68 -8.25
CA ILE A 7 2.44 15.71 -8.91
C ILE A 7 1.15 16.00 -8.14
N ALA A 8 0.84 15.21 -7.12
CA ALA A 8 -0.25 15.47 -6.19
C ALA A 8 0.19 15.01 -4.81
N ALA A 9 0.00 15.87 -3.81
CA ALA A 9 0.37 15.53 -2.44
C ALA A 9 -0.42 14.32 -1.95
N HIS A 10 0.23 13.45 -1.16
CA HIS A 10 -0.41 12.30 -0.55
C HIS A 10 -0.23 12.35 0.96
N ARG A 11 -1.31 12.10 1.67
CA ARG A 11 -1.30 12.02 3.13
C ARG A 11 -1.44 10.57 3.56
N ALA A 12 -0.54 10.14 4.44
CA ALA A 12 -0.67 8.83 5.08
C ALA A 12 -1.86 8.86 6.04
N PRO A 13 -2.59 7.73 6.19
CA PRO A 13 -3.70 7.67 7.14
C PRO A 13 -3.21 7.86 8.57
N ASP A 14 -4.09 8.41 9.41
CA ASP A 14 -3.81 8.65 10.83
C ASP A 14 -4.16 7.41 11.65
N ARG A 15 -3.52 6.30 11.32
CA ARG A 15 -3.66 5.03 12.03
C ARG A 15 -2.37 4.22 11.84
N PRO A 16 -2.07 3.28 12.76
CA PRO A 16 -0.88 2.45 12.63
C PRO A 16 -0.96 1.62 11.35
N SER A 17 0.16 1.49 10.65
CA SER A 17 0.27 0.53 9.56
C SER A 17 0.36 -0.88 10.12
N ILE A 18 -0.07 -1.86 9.32
CA ILE A 18 0.02 -3.27 9.69
C ILE A 18 0.85 -4.02 8.67
N ARG A 19 1.37 -5.16 9.11
CA ARG A 19 2.08 -6.12 8.27
C ARG A 19 1.41 -7.47 8.37
N VAL A 20 1.32 -8.16 7.24
CA VAL A 20 0.98 -9.58 7.21
C VAL A 20 2.14 -10.34 6.58
N SER A 21 2.32 -11.56 7.03
CA SER A 21 3.28 -12.50 6.43
C SER A 21 2.50 -13.67 5.85
N ALA A 22 3.06 -14.30 4.82
CA ALA A 22 2.44 -15.49 4.25
C ALA A 22 2.17 -16.52 5.36
N GLY A 23 0.94 -17.03 5.41
CA GLY A 23 0.49 -17.95 6.45
C GLY A 23 -0.24 -17.31 7.61
N ASP A 24 -0.24 -15.98 7.74
CA ASP A 24 -0.92 -15.32 8.85
C ASP A 24 -2.43 -15.43 8.75
N PRO A 25 -3.13 -15.75 9.86
CA PRO A 25 -4.59 -15.70 9.89
C PRO A 25 -5.09 -14.29 10.05
N VAL A 26 -6.14 -13.95 9.34
CA VAL A 26 -6.77 -12.61 9.37
C VAL A 26 -8.28 -12.75 9.28
N THR A 27 -8.98 -11.65 9.54
CA THR A 27 -10.42 -11.57 9.29
C THR A 27 -10.66 -10.49 8.25
N LEU A 28 -11.32 -10.84 7.15
CA LEU A 28 -11.63 -9.93 6.06
C LEU A 28 -13.01 -9.33 6.24
N GLY A 29 -13.10 -8.02 6.06
CA GLY A 29 -14.35 -7.27 6.15
C GLY A 29 -14.80 -6.76 4.78
N GLU A 30 -15.16 -5.50 4.70
CA GLU A 30 -15.71 -4.89 3.49
C GLU A 30 -14.62 -4.46 2.52
N ARG A 31 -15.03 -4.29 1.26
CA ARG A 31 -14.17 -3.70 0.24
C ARG A 31 -14.19 -2.18 0.37
N ASP A 32 -13.06 -1.55 -0.02
CA ASP A 32 -12.98 -0.08 -0.03
C ASP A 32 -13.89 0.46 -1.14
N SER A 33 -14.65 1.53 -0.84
CA SER A 33 -15.59 2.10 -1.81
C SER A 33 -14.90 2.78 -3.00
N ASP A 34 -13.73 3.37 -2.77
CA ASP A 34 -12.96 4.05 -3.83
C ASP A 34 -11.98 3.11 -4.53
N TRP A 35 -11.50 2.10 -3.81
CA TRP A 35 -10.52 1.13 -4.29
C TRP A 35 -11.02 -0.28 -4.01
N PRO A 36 -12.03 -0.76 -4.75
CA PRO A 36 -12.70 -2.04 -4.41
C PRO A 36 -11.81 -3.28 -4.51
N GLN A 37 -10.61 -3.15 -5.07
CA GLN A 37 -9.62 -4.22 -5.05
C GLN A 37 -8.99 -4.42 -3.67
N PHE A 38 -9.20 -3.47 -2.73
CA PHE A 38 -8.69 -3.57 -1.37
C PHE A 38 -9.80 -4.00 -0.41
N VAL A 39 -9.45 -4.86 0.53
CA VAL A 39 -10.35 -5.37 1.56
C VAL A 39 -9.84 -4.96 2.94
N TRP A 40 -10.76 -4.59 3.82
CA TRP A 40 -10.39 -4.30 5.21
C TRP A 40 -9.96 -5.59 5.89
N THR A 41 -8.73 -5.62 6.38
CA THR A 41 -8.10 -6.79 6.96
C THR A 41 -7.79 -6.54 8.42
N THR A 42 -8.33 -7.39 9.31
CA THR A 42 -8.11 -7.29 10.75
C THR A 42 -7.19 -8.41 11.20
N LEU A 43 -6.12 -8.05 11.90
CA LEU A 43 -5.18 -9.00 12.49
C LEU A 43 -5.75 -9.59 13.78
N ALA A 44 -5.15 -10.68 14.24
CA ALA A 44 -5.57 -11.37 15.47
C ALA A 44 -5.55 -10.43 16.68
N GLN A 45 -4.62 -9.47 16.74
CA GLN A 45 -4.53 -8.50 17.84
C GLN A 45 -5.49 -7.31 17.69
N GLY A 46 -6.29 -7.25 16.63
CA GLY A 46 -7.33 -6.24 16.47
C GLY A 46 -6.99 -5.06 15.58
N LEU A 47 -5.72 -4.87 15.23
CA LEU A 47 -5.33 -3.81 14.30
C LEU A 47 -5.77 -4.16 12.88
N GLY A 48 -6.11 -3.14 12.09
CA GLY A 48 -6.60 -3.36 10.73
C GLY A 48 -6.01 -2.43 9.69
N GLY A 49 -6.15 -2.80 8.44
CA GLY A 49 -5.70 -2.00 7.31
C GLY A 49 -6.25 -2.53 5.99
N TRP A 50 -6.07 -1.74 4.93
CA TRP A 50 -6.50 -2.10 3.58
C TRP A 50 -5.40 -2.89 2.88
N ILE A 51 -5.74 -4.09 2.41
CA ILE A 51 -4.79 -4.99 1.73
C ILE A 51 -5.46 -5.50 0.45
N PRO A 52 -4.71 -5.66 -0.66
CA PRO A 52 -5.28 -6.23 -1.87
C PRO A 52 -5.94 -7.58 -1.59
N ALA A 53 -7.18 -7.73 -2.02
CA ALA A 53 -7.97 -8.94 -1.77
C ALA A 53 -7.33 -10.19 -2.39
N THR A 54 -6.54 -10.01 -3.44
CA THR A 54 -5.86 -11.11 -4.12
C THR A 54 -4.78 -11.79 -3.28
N LEU A 55 -4.39 -11.18 -2.15
CA LEU A 55 -3.39 -11.78 -1.26
C LEU A 55 -3.95 -12.89 -0.39
N PHE A 56 -5.26 -13.11 -0.39
CA PHE A 56 -5.90 -14.04 0.54
C PHE A 56 -6.53 -15.22 -0.17
N ASP A 57 -6.67 -16.32 0.57
CA ASP A 57 -7.28 -17.56 0.09
C ASP A 57 -8.82 -17.52 0.13
N ARG A 58 -9.41 -16.46 0.71
CA ARG A 58 -10.85 -16.27 0.82
C ARG A 58 -11.20 -14.83 0.48
N GLU A 59 -12.47 -14.57 0.23
CA GLU A 59 -12.94 -13.24 -0.13
C GLU A 59 -13.51 -12.45 1.05
N PHE A 60 -13.90 -13.14 2.12
CA PHE A 60 -14.45 -12.48 3.33
C PHE A 60 -14.33 -13.43 4.51
N GLY A 61 -14.48 -12.89 5.72
CA GLY A 61 -14.39 -13.66 6.94
C GLY A 61 -12.99 -14.11 7.25
N GLU A 62 -12.87 -15.25 7.91
CA GLU A 62 -11.57 -15.80 8.26
C GLU A 62 -10.82 -16.26 7.02
N ALA A 63 -9.57 -15.80 6.88
CA ALA A 63 -8.74 -16.07 5.72
C ALA A 63 -7.29 -16.20 6.13
N THR A 64 -6.45 -16.64 5.19
CA THR A 64 -5.01 -16.76 5.39
C THR A 64 -4.29 -15.95 4.32
N ALA A 65 -3.31 -15.16 4.74
CA ALA A 65 -2.47 -14.41 3.81
C ALA A 65 -1.57 -15.36 3.04
N GLN A 66 -1.44 -15.14 1.73
CA GLN A 66 -0.63 -16.00 0.84
C GLN A 66 0.67 -15.33 0.45
N ALA A 67 0.88 -14.09 0.86
CA ALA A 67 2.11 -13.34 0.61
C ALA A 67 2.29 -12.28 1.70
N ASP A 68 3.50 -11.76 1.80
CA ASP A 68 3.81 -10.68 2.72
C ASP A 68 3.28 -9.35 2.17
N TYR A 69 2.83 -8.49 3.07
CA TYR A 69 2.36 -7.15 2.67
C TYR A 69 2.46 -6.18 3.85
N ASP A 70 2.86 -4.95 3.55
CA ASP A 70 2.91 -3.85 4.51
C ASP A 70 1.96 -2.76 4.03
N THR A 71 1.08 -2.28 4.90
CA THR A 71 0.10 -1.24 4.54
C THR A 71 0.65 0.17 4.68
N ARG A 72 1.92 0.34 5.02
CA ARG A 72 2.50 1.65 5.26
C ARG A 72 2.38 2.54 4.02
N GLU A 73 1.82 3.74 4.21
CA GLU A 73 1.76 4.76 3.17
C GLU A 73 2.77 5.86 3.47
N LEU A 74 3.28 6.48 2.43
CA LEU A 74 4.28 7.53 2.57
C LEU A 74 3.66 8.90 2.30
N ALA A 75 3.74 9.80 3.26
CA ALA A 75 3.30 11.18 3.07
C ALA A 75 4.29 11.91 2.16
N THR A 76 3.78 12.57 1.13
CA THR A 76 4.61 13.27 0.15
C THR A 76 4.00 14.61 -0.25
N GLU A 77 4.86 15.52 -0.68
CA GLU A 77 4.47 16.84 -1.17
C GLU A 77 4.76 16.96 -2.66
N ILE A 78 4.03 17.85 -3.33
CA ILE A 78 4.24 18.12 -4.75
C ILE A 78 5.68 18.56 -4.97
N GLY A 79 6.31 17.97 -5.99
CA GLY A 79 7.69 18.30 -6.37
C GLY A 79 8.75 17.36 -5.81
N GLU A 80 8.42 16.55 -4.82
CA GLU A 80 9.37 15.54 -4.32
C GLU A 80 9.69 14.52 -5.41
N VAL A 81 10.92 14.03 -5.40
CA VAL A 81 11.35 12.95 -6.30
C VAL A 81 11.54 11.70 -5.45
N VAL A 82 10.93 10.60 -5.90
CA VAL A 82 11.00 9.33 -5.19
C VAL A 82 11.53 8.24 -6.12
N VAL A 83 12.12 7.23 -5.52
CA VAL A 83 12.59 6.03 -6.23
C VAL A 83 11.43 5.04 -6.29
N LEU A 84 11.14 4.51 -7.48
CA LEU A 84 10.07 3.53 -7.68
C LEU A 84 10.63 2.13 -7.48
N HIS A 85 9.99 1.35 -6.62
CA HIS A 85 10.40 -0.03 -6.37
C HIS A 85 9.49 -1.03 -7.08
N HIS A 86 8.19 -1.03 -6.75
CA HIS A 86 7.24 -1.91 -7.44
C HIS A 86 5.82 -1.36 -7.34
N GLU A 87 4.97 -1.76 -8.28
CA GLU A 87 3.58 -1.36 -8.34
C GLU A 87 2.67 -2.55 -8.02
N GLN A 88 1.59 -2.28 -7.28
CA GLN A 88 0.58 -3.27 -6.99
C GLN A 88 -0.78 -2.59 -6.85
N GLU A 89 -1.76 -3.02 -7.65
CA GLU A 89 -3.15 -2.56 -7.58
C GLU A 89 -3.32 -1.05 -7.67
N GLY A 90 -2.48 -0.39 -8.51
CA GLY A 90 -2.55 1.05 -8.72
C GLY A 90 -1.77 1.89 -7.73
N TRP A 91 -0.98 1.26 -6.87
CA TRP A 91 -0.13 1.94 -5.91
C TRP A 91 1.32 1.56 -6.12
N TRP A 92 2.22 2.52 -5.90
CA TRP A 92 3.66 2.29 -5.98
C TRP A 92 4.29 2.28 -4.59
N TRP A 93 5.10 1.26 -4.33
CA TRP A 93 6.01 1.27 -3.19
C TRP A 93 7.21 2.10 -3.59
N VAL A 94 7.44 3.20 -2.88
CA VAL A 94 8.48 4.18 -3.22
C VAL A 94 9.34 4.49 -2.02
N GLU A 95 10.49 5.10 -2.30
CA GLU A 95 11.42 5.56 -1.26
C GLU A 95 11.74 7.03 -1.50
N ASN A 96 11.66 7.86 -0.45
CA ASN A 96 11.95 9.28 -0.55
C ASN A 96 13.44 9.59 -0.31
N ALA A 97 13.80 10.87 -0.39
CA ALA A 97 15.19 11.31 -0.22
C ALA A 97 15.75 11.06 1.18
N GLN A 98 14.89 10.89 2.17
CA GLN A 98 15.28 10.62 3.56
C GLN A 98 15.41 9.12 3.86
N GLY A 99 15.18 8.27 2.86
CA GLY A 99 15.26 6.82 3.03
C GLY A 99 13.99 6.18 3.60
N GLU A 100 12.90 6.94 3.69
CA GLU A 100 11.62 6.41 4.13
C GLU A 100 10.85 5.80 2.95
N SER A 101 10.12 4.72 3.19
CA SER A 101 9.41 3.99 2.16
C SER A 101 7.93 3.84 2.50
N GLY A 102 7.10 3.70 1.48
CA GLY A 102 5.68 3.44 1.64
C GLY A 102 4.94 3.54 0.32
N TRP A 103 3.63 3.30 0.38
CA TRP A 103 2.75 3.31 -0.79
C TRP A 103 2.27 4.71 -1.12
N ILE A 104 2.24 5.03 -2.42
CA ILE A 104 1.65 6.24 -2.98
C ILE A 104 0.79 5.82 -4.17
N PRO A 105 -0.41 6.43 -4.37
CA PRO A 105 -1.21 6.14 -5.55
C PRO A 105 -0.44 6.49 -6.83
N ALA A 106 -0.52 5.64 -7.83
CA ALA A 106 0.18 5.86 -9.11
C ALA A 106 -0.23 7.19 -9.75
N ARG A 107 -1.48 7.61 -9.59
CA ARG A 107 -1.98 8.89 -10.13
C ARG A 107 -1.30 10.12 -9.54
N ALA A 108 -0.64 9.98 -8.37
CA ALA A 108 0.08 11.07 -7.72
C ALA A 108 1.50 11.24 -8.26
N LEU A 109 1.92 10.37 -9.17
CA LEU A 109 3.29 10.30 -9.65
C LEU A 109 3.39 10.51 -11.16
N GLN A 110 4.46 11.14 -11.58
CA GLN A 110 4.85 11.26 -12.99
C GLN A 110 6.25 10.67 -13.14
N THR A 111 6.37 9.63 -13.96
CA THR A 111 7.66 8.97 -14.19
C THR A 111 8.65 9.94 -14.81
N ILE A 112 9.87 9.94 -14.29
CA ILE A 112 10.97 10.73 -14.84
C ILE A 112 11.76 9.81 -15.77
N GLU A 113 11.89 10.21 -17.05
CA GLU A 113 12.71 9.46 -17.98
C GLU A 113 14.18 9.75 -17.72
N GLU A 114 14.97 8.70 -17.62
CA GLU A 114 16.42 8.80 -17.51
C GLU A 114 17.03 8.48 -18.87
N THR A 115 17.79 9.42 -19.37
CA THR A 115 18.51 9.25 -20.61
C THR A 115 19.97 8.91 -20.36
#